data_99312cfb85c5855e0873b0629a341311
#
_entry.id   99312cfb85c5855e0873b0629a341311
#
_cell.length_a   1.000
_cell.length_b   1.000
_cell.length_c   1.000
_cell.angle_alpha   90.00
_cell.angle_beta   90.00
_cell.angle_gamma   90.00
#
_symmetry.space_group_name_H-M   'P 1'
#
loop_
_entity.id
_entity.type
_entity.pdbx_description
1 polymer ?
#
loop_
_entity_poly.entity_id
_entity_poly.type
_entity_poly.pdbx_seq_one_letter_code
_entity_poly.pdbx_strand_id
1 'polypeptide(L)'
;ALAKTYGRMGGMDRMATLVKAIRAERGADKVILLDGGDGLQGSWTSLKTKGEDMVKVFTDLDVDAMVGHWEFTYGADRVKEIKENGPFAFLGQNVRDLEWQEPVFEAMKMYEKGGARIAVIGQAFPRTPISNPRWMIPDWEFGIREEDMQKQVDAARAAGADAVVVLSHNGYDVDRKMASRVKGIDVLLTAHTHDAMPQVVTEGETILIATGSHGKFLSRIDLDVANKKVSGFRFQLIPVFSDAITPDPEMAKI
;
A
#
# COMPACT_ATOMS: atom_id res chain seq x y z
N ALA A 1 -4.96 -26.00 -12.25
CA ALA A 1 -4.70 -26.04 -13.69
C ALA A 1 -3.54 -25.09 -14.06
N LEU A 2 -3.64 -23.78 -13.83
CA LEU A 2 -2.62 -22.79 -14.22
C LEU A 2 -1.23 -23.08 -13.63
N ALA A 3 -1.14 -23.47 -12.35
CA ALA A 3 0.14 -23.79 -11.72
C ALA A 3 0.87 -25.00 -12.34
N LYS A 4 0.13 -25.91 -13.01
CA LYS A 4 0.75 -27.03 -13.75
C LYS A 4 1.34 -26.55 -15.08
N THR A 5 0.74 -25.54 -15.69
CA THR A 5 1.12 -25.06 -17.03
C THR A 5 2.20 -23.99 -16.97
N TYR A 6 2.09 -23.08 -15.98
CA TYR A 6 2.92 -21.86 -15.90
C TYR A 6 3.81 -21.79 -14.65
N GLY A 7 3.85 -22.85 -13.84
CA GLY A 7 4.57 -22.87 -12.57
C GLY A 7 3.78 -22.21 -11.42
N ARG A 8 4.37 -22.25 -10.23
CA ARG A 8 3.81 -21.62 -9.03
C ARG A 8 4.37 -20.20 -8.89
N MET A 9 3.55 -19.31 -8.37
CA MET A 9 3.94 -17.93 -8.08
C MET A 9 3.56 -17.55 -6.65
N GLY A 10 4.29 -16.59 -6.10
CA GLY A 10 4.07 -16.06 -4.77
C GLY A 10 4.93 -16.71 -3.70
N GLY A 11 4.66 -16.36 -2.47
CA GLY A 11 5.39 -16.77 -1.27
C GLY A 11 6.08 -15.57 -0.64
N MET A 12 5.75 -15.29 0.64
CA MET A 12 6.35 -14.16 1.36
C MET A 12 7.83 -14.39 1.63
N ASP A 13 8.25 -15.64 1.73
CA ASP A 13 9.66 -16.05 1.82
C ASP A 13 10.47 -15.62 0.57
N ARG A 14 9.89 -15.73 -0.62
CA ARG A 14 10.50 -15.27 -1.88
C ARG A 14 10.41 -13.76 -2.05
N MET A 15 9.31 -13.18 -1.60
CA MET A 15 9.16 -11.73 -1.53
C MET A 15 10.26 -11.10 -0.66
N ALA A 16 10.55 -11.71 0.50
CA ALA A 16 11.61 -11.27 1.39
C ALA A 16 12.99 -11.30 0.71
N THR A 17 13.28 -12.35 -0.07
CA THR A 17 14.51 -12.41 -0.86
C THR A 17 14.64 -11.24 -1.82
N LEU A 18 13.57 -10.92 -2.56
CA LEU A 18 13.56 -9.80 -3.51
C LEU A 18 13.71 -8.45 -2.80
N VAL A 19 12.96 -8.22 -1.73
CA VAL A 19 13.04 -6.96 -0.95
C VAL A 19 14.44 -6.76 -0.37
N LYS A 20 15.03 -7.80 0.23
CA LYS A 20 16.41 -7.77 0.76
C LYS A 20 17.43 -7.48 -0.34
N ALA A 21 17.27 -8.08 -1.52
CA ALA A 21 18.15 -7.83 -2.67
C ALA A 21 18.05 -6.38 -3.18
N ILE A 22 16.85 -5.81 -3.27
CA ILE A 22 16.63 -4.42 -3.68
C ILE A 22 17.24 -3.46 -2.64
N ARG A 23 17.03 -3.73 -1.34
CA ARG A 23 17.63 -2.92 -0.27
C ARG A 23 19.16 -3.00 -0.27
N ALA A 24 19.75 -4.16 -0.56
CA ALA A 24 21.17 -4.32 -0.68
C ALA A 24 21.74 -3.57 -1.91
N GLU A 25 21.02 -3.59 -3.03
CA GLU A 25 21.40 -2.87 -4.26
C GLU A 25 21.34 -1.35 -4.10
N ARG A 26 20.26 -0.83 -3.50
CA ARG A 26 19.96 0.61 -3.47
C ARG A 26 20.44 1.32 -2.21
N GLY A 27 20.61 0.59 -1.11
CA GLY A 27 20.70 1.08 0.25
C GLY A 27 19.32 1.12 0.91
N ALA A 28 19.18 0.58 2.11
CA ALA A 28 17.92 0.52 2.85
C ALA A 28 17.35 1.93 3.14
N ASP A 29 18.23 2.91 3.31
CA ASP A 29 17.90 4.32 3.49
C ASP A 29 17.26 4.99 2.26
N LYS A 30 17.19 4.29 1.13
CA LYS A 30 16.62 4.79 -0.16
C LYS A 30 15.38 4.00 -0.61
N VAL A 31 14.91 3.05 0.19
CA VAL A 31 13.79 2.19 -0.17
C VAL A 31 12.63 2.44 0.78
N ILE A 32 11.42 2.52 0.25
CA ILE A 32 10.14 2.50 0.97
C ILE A 32 9.39 1.27 0.49
N LEU A 33 8.94 0.42 1.41
CA LEU A 33 8.10 -0.74 1.11
C LEU A 33 6.66 -0.45 1.55
N LEU A 34 5.72 -0.53 0.60
CA LEU A 34 4.32 -0.17 0.81
C LEU A 34 3.41 -1.36 0.51
N ASP A 35 2.36 -1.53 1.30
CA ASP A 35 1.31 -2.52 1.08
C ASP A 35 -0.04 -1.84 0.80
N GLY A 36 -0.68 -2.22 -0.30
CA GLY A 36 -1.92 -1.61 -0.78
C GLY A 36 -3.19 -2.04 -0.03
N GLY A 37 -3.08 -2.79 1.07
CA GLY A 37 -4.21 -3.32 1.82
C GLY A 37 -4.63 -4.72 1.39
N ASP A 38 -5.55 -5.32 2.14
CA ASP A 38 -5.93 -6.75 2.07
C ASP A 38 -4.76 -7.70 2.45
N GLY A 39 -3.69 -7.15 3.00
CA GLY A 39 -2.49 -7.90 3.32
C GLY A 39 -2.61 -8.73 4.59
N LEU A 40 -3.43 -8.31 5.55
CA LEU A 40 -3.56 -8.96 6.87
C LEU A 40 -4.73 -9.94 6.97
N GLN A 41 -5.57 -10.04 5.93
CA GLN A 41 -6.74 -10.91 5.92
C GLN A 41 -6.86 -11.63 4.56
N GLY A 42 -7.42 -12.84 4.55
CA GLY A 42 -7.67 -13.62 3.33
C GLY A 42 -7.35 -15.11 3.44
N SER A 43 -6.89 -15.55 4.60
CA SER A 43 -6.63 -16.97 4.88
C SER A 43 -7.37 -17.46 6.13
N TRP A 44 -7.49 -18.78 6.28
CA TRP A 44 -8.02 -19.34 7.51
C TRP A 44 -7.12 -19.02 8.72
N THR A 45 -5.80 -19.04 8.53
CA THR A 45 -4.84 -18.69 9.58
C THR A 45 -5.02 -17.24 10.01
N SER A 46 -5.01 -16.29 9.08
CA SER A 46 -5.21 -14.87 9.37
C SER A 46 -6.55 -14.58 10.05
N LEU A 47 -7.62 -15.31 9.66
CA LEU A 47 -8.91 -15.20 10.36
C LEU A 47 -8.80 -15.64 11.83
N LYS A 48 -8.06 -16.72 12.13
CA LYS A 48 -7.89 -17.25 13.50
C LYS A 48 -6.98 -16.39 14.35
N THR A 49 -5.91 -15.87 13.76
CA THR A 49 -4.95 -15.00 14.44
C THR A 49 -5.37 -13.52 14.44
N LYS A 50 -6.49 -13.18 13.77
CA LYS A 50 -6.92 -11.80 13.53
C LYS A 50 -5.80 -10.96 12.88
N GLY A 51 -5.11 -11.54 11.89
CA GLY A 51 -4.05 -10.91 11.13
C GLY A 51 -2.68 -10.89 11.80
N GLU A 52 -2.52 -11.45 13.00
CA GLU A 52 -1.23 -11.42 13.73
C GLU A 52 -0.11 -12.17 13.00
N ASP A 53 -0.44 -13.25 12.28
CA ASP A 53 0.49 -13.98 11.41
C ASP A 53 1.09 -13.05 10.34
N MET A 54 0.25 -12.25 9.69
CA MET A 54 0.71 -11.32 8.66
C MET A 54 1.37 -10.06 9.23
N VAL A 55 0.99 -9.60 10.44
CA VAL A 55 1.71 -8.53 11.14
C VAL A 55 3.16 -8.94 11.38
N LYS A 56 3.43 -10.20 11.77
CA LYS A 56 4.80 -10.73 11.89
C LYS A 56 5.55 -10.73 10.55
N VAL A 57 4.88 -11.17 9.46
CA VAL A 57 5.44 -11.14 8.11
C VAL A 57 5.80 -9.71 7.70
N PHE A 58 4.91 -8.73 7.95
CA PHE A 58 5.16 -7.33 7.62
C PHE A 58 6.26 -6.71 8.48
N THR A 59 6.39 -7.15 9.74
CA THR A 59 7.51 -6.78 10.61
C THR A 59 8.85 -7.25 10.03
N ASP A 60 8.91 -8.50 9.60
CA ASP A 60 10.14 -9.11 9.07
C ASP A 60 10.53 -8.54 7.69
N LEU A 61 9.53 -8.13 6.90
CA LEU A 61 9.73 -7.40 5.64
C LEU A 61 10.09 -5.93 5.84
N ASP A 62 9.94 -5.40 7.05
CA ASP A 62 10.11 -3.97 7.35
C ASP A 62 9.23 -3.12 6.42
N VAL A 63 7.92 -3.39 6.42
CA VAL A 63 6.91 -2.61 5.68
C VAL A 63 6.80 -1.22 6.32
N ASP A 64 6.92 -0.18 5.51
CA ASP A 64 6.88 1.22 5.99
C ASP A 64 5.45 1.72 6.22
N ALA A 65 4.52 1.41 5.30
CA ALA A 65 3.11 1.80 5.43
C ALA A 65 2.16 0.86 4.70
N MET A 66 0.91 0.85 5.18
CA MET A 66 -0.20 0.15 4.55
C MET A 66 -1.50 0.95 4.63
N VAL A 67 -2.49 0.55 3.84
CA VAL A 67 -3.89 1.00 3.93
C VAL A 67 -4.80 -0.19 4.22
N GLY A 68 -6.09 0.04 4.50
CA GLY A 68 -6.98 -1.03 4.91
C GLY A 68 -8.19 -1.25 4.00
N HIS A 69 -8.69 -2.51 4.00
CA HIS A 69 -9.96 -2.94 3.46
C HIS A 69 -10.50 -4.16 4.23
N TRP A 70 -10.07 -5.41 3.92
CA TRP A 70 -10.53 -6.61 4.63
C TRP A 70 -10.04 -6.67 6.07
N GLU A 71 -9.02 -5.92 6.44
CA GLU A 71 -8.57 -5.72 7.83
C GLU A 71 -9.72 -5.25 8.73
N PHE A 72 -10.61 -4.42 8.18
CA PHE A 72 -11.78 -3.89 8.91
C PHE A 72 -12.77 -4.98 9.34
N THR A 73 -12.71 -6.17 8.76
CA THR A 73 -13.54 -7.33 9.18
C THR A 73 -13.14 -7.89 10.54
N TYR A 74 -11.97 -7.55 11.06
CA TYR A 74 -11.56 -7.90 12.42
C TYR A 74 -12.21 -7.03 13.50
N GLY A 75 -12.90 -5.97 13.10
CA GLY A 75 -13.53 -5.00 13.99
C GLY A 75 -12.62 -3.83 14.36
N ALA A 76 -13.26 -2.72 14.77
CA ALA A 76 -12.57 -1.45 15.02
C ALA A 76 -11.45 -1.56 16.08
N ASP A 77 -11.71 -2.30 17.16
CA ASP A 77 -10.74 -2.45 18.26
C ASP A 77 -9.45 -3.14 17.80
N ARG A 78 -9.58 -4.23 17.02
CA ARG A 78 -8.40 -4.92 16.50
C ARG A 78 -7.63 -4.07 15.50
N VAL A 79 -8.31 -3.33 14.64
CA VAL A 79 -7.65 -2.44 13.69
C VAL A 79 -6.93 -1.29 14.41
N LYS A 80 -7.51 -0.73 15.46
CA LYS A 80 -6.84 0.26 16.31
C LYS A 80 -5.60 -0.33 16.98
N GLU A 81 -5.68 -1.53 17.52
CA GLU A 81 -4.53 -2.25 18.11
C GLU A 81 -3.40 -2.45 17.10
N ILE A 82 -3.72 -2.88 15.86
CA ILE A 82 -2.73 -3.04 14.78
C ILE A 82 -2.09 -1.69 14.43
N LYS A 83 -2.90 -0.63 14.30
CA LYS A 83 -2.43 0.73 14.03
C LYS A 83 -1.46 1.23 15.11
N GLU A 84 -1.76 0.97 16.39
CA GLU A 84 -1.00 1.49 17.53
C GLU A 84 0.29 0.69 17.79
N ASN A 85 0.25 -0.62 17.60
CA ASN A 85 1.32 -1.52 17.94
C ASN A 85 2.05 -2.12 16.74
N GLY A 86 1.52 -1.94 15.52
CA GLY A 86 2.16 -2.43 14.30
C GLY A 86 3.45 -1.67 13.98
N PRO A 87 4.41 -2.32 13.32
CA PRO A 87 5.69 -1.70 12.97
C PRO A 87 5.60 -0.73 11.79
N PHE A 88 4.45 -0.64 11.14
CA PHE A 88 4.18 0.15 9.94
C PHE A 88 3.14 1.25 10.22
N ALA A 89 3.13 2.28 9.40
CA ALA A 89 2.07 3.29 9.43
C ALA A 89 0.79 2.73 8.78
N PHE A 90 -0.31 2.66 9.54
CA PHE A 90 -1.63 2.35 8.99
C PHE A 90 -2.31 3.67 8.60
N LEU A 91 -2.40 3.94 7.28
CA LEU A 91 -2.84 5.22 6.75
C LEU A 91 -4.26 5.17 6.19
N GLY A 92 -5.00 6.29 6.31
CA GLY A 92 -6.36 6.37 5.78
C GLY A 92 -6.96 7.77 5.88
N GLN A 93 -6.70 8.63 4.90
CA GLN A 93 -7.21 10.01 4.89
C GLN A 93 -8.73 10.10 4.81
N ASN A 94 -9.38 9.03 4.34
CA ASN A 94 -10.80 9.00 4.00
C ASN A 94 -11.68 8.27 5.03
N VAL A 95 -11.13 7.89 6.18
CA VAL A 95 -11.88 7.22 7.26
C VAL A 95 -12.12 8.23 8.38
N ARG A 96 -13.38 8.40 8.74
CA ARG A 96 -13.83 9.34 9.76
C ARG A 96 -14.62 8.61 10.85
N ASP A 97 -14.55 9.13 12.05
CA ASP A 97 -15.49 8.82 13.10
C ASP A 97 -16.89 9.39 12.76
N LEU A 98 -17.95 8.64 13.05
CA LEU A 98 -19.31 9.06 12.72
C LEU A 98 -19.84 10.18 13.62
N GLU A 99 -19.42 10.22 14.88
CA GLU A 99 -19.95 11.16 15.86
C GLU A 99 -19.34 12.56 15.68
N TRP A 100 -18.00 12.62 15.55
CA TRP A 100 -17.25 13.89 15.53
C TRP A 100 -16.66 14.23 14.16
N GLN A 101 -16.76 13.32 13.19
CA GLN A 101 -16.12 13.45 11.87
C GLN A 101 -14.60 13.65 11.93
N GLU A 102 -13.98 13.20 13.01
CA GLU A 102 -12.55 13.24 13.19
C GLU A 102 -11.85 12.12 12.39
N PRO A 103 -10.61 12.32 11.95
CA PRO A 103 -9.82 11.28 11.30
C PRO A 103 -9.56 10.10 12.24
N VAL A 104 -9.87 8.88 11.80
CA VAL A 104 -9.56 7.64 12.55
C VAL A 104 -8.09 7.26 12.40
N PHE A 105 -7.51 7.52 11.23
CA PHE A 105 -6.12 7.22 10.91
C PHE A 105 -5.35 8.48 10.54
N GLU A 106 -4.01 8.40 10.63
CA GLU A 106 -3.17 9.40 10.00
C GLU A 106 -3.45 9.43 8.49
N ALA A 107 -3.58 10.64 7.94
CA ALA A 107 -3.84 10.80 6.53
C ALA A 107 -2.60 10.48 5.69
N MET A 108 -1.43 10.89 6.20
CA MET A 108 -0.14 10.74 5.51
C MET A 108 1.01 10.57 6.48
N LYS A 109 2.12 10.01 5.98
CA LYS A 109 3.41 9.98 6.65
C LYS A 109 4.51 10.53 5.74
N MET A 110 5.38 11.34 6.31
CA MET A 110 6.55 11.89 5.61
C MET A 110 7.74 10.99 5.86
N TYR A 111 8.43 10.61 4.80
CA TYR A 111 9.68 9.83 4.83
C TYR A 111 10.83 10.64 4.26
N GLU A 112 11.99 10.51 4.86
CA GLU A 112 13.25 11.01 4.30
C GLU A 112 14.04 9.83 3.78
N LYS A 113 14.15 9.68 2.47
CA LYS A 113 14.80 8.55 1.81
C LYS A 113 15.73 9.05 0.69
N GLY A 114 16.99 8.66 0.78
CA GLY A 114 17.98 9.04 -0.23
C GLY A 114 18.18 10.56 -0.39
N GLY A 115 17.91 11.34 0.65
CA GLY A 115 17.98 12.80 0.63
C GLY A 115 16.74 13.50 0.05
N ALA A 116 15.68 12.75 -0.30
CA ALA A 116 14.40 13.28 -0.74
C ALA A 116 13.33 13.14 0.37
N ARG A 117 12.41 14.10 0.44
CA ARG A 117 11.22 14.07 1.32
C ARG A 117 10.03 13.53 0.54
N ILE A 118 9.53 12.38 0.94
CA ILE A 118 8.46 11.66 0.25
C ILE A 118 7.24 11.59 1.17
N ALA A 119 6.13 12.19 0.74
CA ALA A 119 4.84 12.03 1.43
C ALA A 119 4.13 10.79 0.89
N VAL A 120 3.73 9.89 1.79
CA VAL A 120 2.84 8.77 1.48
C VAL A 120 1.48 9.06 2.09
N ILE A 121 0.46 9.25 1.24
CA ILE A 121 -0.93 9.52 1.65
C ILE A 121 -1.73 8.23 1.50
N GLY A 122 -2.45 7.82 2.54
CA GLY A 122 -3.25 6.60 2.53
C GLY A 122 -4.70 6.82 2.12
N GLN A 123 -5.24 5.90 1.33
CA GLN A 123 -6.64 5.85 0.91
C GLN A 123 -7.20 4.45 1.14
N ALA A 124 -7.98 4.27 2.18
CA ALA A 124 -8.65 3.01 2.50
C ALA A 124 -9.82 2.74 1.53
N PHE A 125 -10.28 1.49 1.45
CA PHE A 125 -11.40 1.12 0.59
C PHE A 125 -12.67 1.94 0.93
N PRO A 126 -13.22 2.70 -0.04
CA PRO A 126 -14.24 3.70 0.27
C PRO A 126 -15.64 3.12 0.51
N ARG A 127 -15.88 1.87 0.10
CA ARG A 127 -17.19 1.20 0.20
C ARG A 127 -17.22 0.12 1.28
N THR A 128 -16.32 0.16 2.24
CA THR A 128 -16.24 -0.82 3.34
C THR A 128 -17.58 -1.07 4.05
N PRO A 129 -18.42 -0.05 4.38
CA PRO A 129 -19.71 -0.29 5.04
C PRO A 129 -20.79 -0.94 4.16
N ILE A 130 -20.53 -1.04 2.85
CA ILE A 130 -21.43 -1.72 1.89
C ILE A 130 -20.95 -3.14 1.63
N SER A 131 -19.64 -3.33 1.57
CA SER A 131 -19.00 -4.63 1.29
C SER A 131 -18.95 -5.55 2.49
N ASN A 132 -18.96 -4.99 3.70
CA ASN A 132 -18.90 -5.74 4.96
C ASN A 132 -20.09 -5.42 5.84
N PRO A 133 -20.52 -6.37 6.70
CA PRO A 133 -21.59 -6.10 7.68
C PRO A 133 -21.25 -4.90 8.56
N ARG A 134 -22.14 -3.93 8.61
CA ARG A 134 -21.89 -2.65 9.31
C ARG A 134 -21.53 -2.82 10.78
N TRP A 135 -22.00 -3.88 11.44
CA TRP A 135 -21.70 -4.15 12.84
C TRP A 135 -20.21 -4.40 13.13
N MET A 136 -19.39 -4.69 12.09
CA MET A 136 -17.95 -4.89 12.26
C MET A 136 -17.23 -3.58 12.55
N ILE A 137 -17.71 -2.49 11.96
CA ILE A 137 -17.15 -1.13 12.10
C ILE A 137 -18.29 -0.11 12.18
N PRO A 138 -19.15 -0.19 13.22
CA PRO A 138 -20.39 0.60 13.28
C PRO A 138 -20.16 2.11 13.34
N ASP A 139 -19.05 2.54 13.92
CA ASP A 139 -18.76 3.93 14.28
C ASP A 139 -17.90 4.68 13.25
N TRP A 140 -17.56 4.03 12.13
CA TRP A 140 -16.71 4.64 11.11
C TRP A 140 -17.44 4.89 9.80
N GLU A 141 -17.08 6.00 9.17
CA GLU A 141 -17.54 6.40 7.86
C GLU A 141 -16.39 6.39 6.86
N PHE A 142 -16.69 5.99 5.63
CA PHE A 142 -15.76 5.87 4.52
C PHE A 142 -16.29 6.62 3.31
N GLY A 143 -15.41 7.01 2.43
CA GLY A 143 -15.77 7.67 1.17
C GLY A 143 -14.55 7.84 0.28
N ILE A 144 -14.73 8.24 -0.97
CA ILE A 144 -13.59 8.55 -1.87
C ILE A 144 -12.91 9.84 -1.41
N ARG A 145 -13.70 10.87 -1.05
CA ARG A 145 -13.25 12.15 -0.47
C ARG A 145 -12.13 12.83 -1.30
N GLU A 146 -12.37 13.04 -2.59
CA GLU A 146 -11.40 13.65 -3.53
C GLU A 146 -10.93 15.04 -3.07
N GLU A 147 -11.84 15.85 -2.50
CA GLU A 147 -11.49 17.18 -1.98
C GLU A 147 -10.56 17.11 -0.76
N ASP A 148 -10.77 16.14 0.11
CA ASP A 148 -9.88 15.92 1.26
C ASP A 148 -8.53 15.37 0.79
N MET A 149 -8.51 14.48 -0.23
CA MET A 149 -7.27 14.05 -0.87
C MET A 149 -6.48 15.25 -1.42
N GLN A 150 -7.13 16.19 -2.11
CA GLN A 150 -6.46 17.39 -2.62
C GLN A 150 -5.84 18.21 -1.46
N LYS A 151 -6.57 18.39 -0.36
CA LYS A 151 -6.04 19.10 0.83
C LYS A 151 -4.80 18.40 1.40
N GLN A 152 -4.79 17.05 1.41
CA GLN A 152 -3.62 16.30 1.89
C GLN A 152 -2.42 16.45 0.96
N VAL A 153 -2.64 16.42 -0.36
CA VAL A 153 -1.58 16.68 -1.36
C VAL A 153 -1.00 18.09 -1.19
N ASP A 154 -1.86 19.09 -1.05
CA ASP A 154 -1.44 20.48 -0.86
C ASP A 154 -0.67 20.64 0.46
N ALA A 155 -1.13 20.01 1.54
CA ALA A 155 -0.45 20.00 2.84
C ALA A 155 0.92 19.32 2.76
N ALA A 156 1.03 18.18 2.04
CA ALA A 156 2.29 17.48 1.80
C ALA A 156 3.30 18.39 1.07
N ARG A 157 2.85 19.07 0.02
CA ARG A 157 3.69 20.01 -0.74
C ARG A 157 4.10 21.22 0.10
N ALA A 158 3.17 21.79 0.86
CA ALA A 158 3.47 22.90 1.79
C ALA A 158 4.45 22.49 2.90
N ALA A 159 4.40 21.23 3.35
CA ALA A 159 5.37 20.65 4.27
C ALA A 159 6.73 20.34 3.61
N GLY A 160 6.88 20.59 2.30
CA GLY A 160 8.14 20.44 1.56
C GLY A 160 8.38 19.03 1.04
N ALA A 161 7.33 18.28 0.69
CA ALA A 161 7.48 17.01 -0.01
C ALA A 161 8.05 17.22 -1.41
N ASP A 162 9.11 16.51 -1.72
CA ASP A 162 9.72 16.44 -3.05
C ASP A 162 8.95 15.50 -3.98
N ALA A 163 8.34 14.45 -3.40
CA ALA A 163 7.43 13.54 -4.09
C ALA A 163 6.19 13.26 -3.23
N VAL A 164 5.02 13.14 -3.89
CA VAL A 164 3.76 12.72 -3.27
C VAL A 164 3.31 11.40 -3.86
N VAL A 165 3.23 10.39 -3.01
CA VAL A 165 2.77 9.05 -3.33
C VAL A 165 1.41 8.82 -2.67
N VAL A 166 0.40 8.44 -3.43
CA VAL A 166 -0.88 7.98 -2.89
C VAL A 166 -0.88 6.46 -2.89
N LEU A 167 -1.06 5.86 -1.72
CA LEU A 167 -1.25 4.43 -1.53
C LEU A 167 -2.75 4.17 -1.38
N SER A 168 -3.38 3.54 -2.37
CA SER A 168 -4.82 3.49 -2.49
C SER A 168 -5.39 2.08 -2.62
N HIS A 169 -6.51 1.86 -1.94
CA HIS A 169 -7.36 0.67 -2.09
C HIS A 169 -8.71 0.96 -2.78
N ASN A 170 -8.84 2.07 -3.50
CA ASN A 170 -10.09 2.40 -4.22
C ASN A 170 -10.44 1.43 -5.36
N GLY A 171 -9.41 0.85 -5.99
CA GLY A 171 -9.50 0.14 -7.27
C GLY A 171 -9.16 1.02 -8.47
N TYR A 172 -8.67 0.36 -9.53
CA TYR A 172 -8.03 1.03 -10.68
C TYR A 172 -8.87 2.12 -11.33
N ASP A 173 -10.14 1.84 -11.65
CA ASP A 173 -10.99 2.81 -12.37
C ASP A 173 -11.30 4.05 -11.53
N VAL A 174 -11.51 3.87 -10.22
CA VAL A 174 -11.75 4.96 -9.28
C VAL A 174 -10.48 5.80 -9.11
N ASP A 175 -9.33 5.14 -8.97
CA ASP A 175 -8.04 5.81 -8.80
C ASP A 175 -7.63 6.57 -10.05
N ARG A 176 -7.86 6.01 -11.24
CA ARG A 176 -7.63 6.72 -12.50
C ARG A 176 -8.47 7.99 -12.58
N LYS A 177 -9.75 7.91 -12.20
CA LYS A 177 -10.62 9.09 -12.15
C LYS A 177 -10.17 10.10 -11.11
N MET A 178 -9.73 9.65 -9.93
CA MET A 178 -9.18 10.53 -8.88
C MET A 178 -7.91 11.24 -9.38
N ALA A 179 -6.98 10.53 -10.03
CA ALA A 179 -5.76 11.11 -10.59
C ALA A 179 -6.06 12.19 -11.67
N SER A 180 -7.16 12.07 -12.42
CA SER A 180 -7.57 13.10 -13.38
C SER A 180 -8.03 14.40 -12.72
N ARG A 181 -8.47 14.36 -11.45
CA ARG A 181 -9.08 15.47 -10.73
C ARG A 181 -8.18 16.07 -9.66
N VAL A 182 -7.51 15.24 -8.88
CA VAL A 182 -6.58 15.66 -7.83
C VAL A 182 -5.23 15.98 -8.46
N LYS A 183 -4.71 17.17 -8.19
CA LYS A 183 -3.47 17.65 -8.78
C LYS A 183 -2.31 17.53 -7.80
N GLY A 184 -1.10 17.28 -8.33
CA GLY A 184 0.12 17.25 -7.54
C GLY A 184 0.48 15.87 -6.97
N ILE A 185 -0.23 14.80 -7.35
CA ILE A 185 0.17 13.41 -7.10
C ILE A 185 1.23 13.02 -8.13
N ASP A 186 2.40 12.54 -7.70
CA ASP A 186 3.42 12.02 -8.61
C ASP A 186 3.18 10.54 -8.94
N VAL A 187 2.90 9.74 -7.90
CA VAL A 187 2.67 8.29 -8.05
C VAL A 187 1.40 7.89 -7.30
N LEU A 188 0.55 7.12 -7.95
CA LEU A 188 -0.63 6.49 -7.36
C LEU A 188 -0.48 4.97 -7.48
N LEU A 189 -0.30 4.33 -6.31
CA LEU A 189 -0.25 2.88 -6.19
C LEU A 189 -1.66 2.39 -5.91
N THR A 190 -2.30 1.79 -6.92
CA THR A 190 -3.68 1.31 -6.83
C THR A 190 -3.73 -0.19 -6.50
N ALA A 191 -4.67 -0.56 -5.64
CA ALA A 191 -4.93 -1.95 -5.24
C ALA A 191 -6.42 -2.30 -5.43
N HIS A 192 -6.92 -3.33 -4.78
CA HIS A 192 -8.30 -3.83 -4.79
C HIS A 192 -8.71 -4.63 -6.03
N THR A 193 -8.45 -4.15 -7.23
CA THR A 193 -8.91 -4.81 -8.48
C THR A 193 -8.03 -6.00 -8.90
N HIS A 194 -6.90 -6.21 -8.20
CA HIS A 194 -5.96 -7.32 -8.44
C HIS A 194 -5.29 -7.30 -9.83
N ASP A 195 -5.32 -6.16 -10.51
CA ASP A 195 -4.66 -6.01 -11.80
C ASP A 195 -3.13 -6.07 -11.64
N ALA A 196 -2.48 -6.83 -12.50
CA ALA A 196 -1.03 -6.88 -12.59
C ALA A 196 -0.61 -6.14 -13.87
N MET A 197 -0.17 -4.88 -13.71
CA MET A 197 0.16 -4.01 -14.83
C MET A 197 1.65 -4.07 -15.13
N PRO A 198 2.06 -4.65 -16.29
CA PRO A 198 3.48 -4.75 -16.66
C PRO A 198 4.08 -3.42 -17.06
N GLN A 199 3.26 -2.41 -17.29
CA GLN A 199 3.64 -1.05 -17.64
C GLN A 199 2.81 -0.06 -16.82
N VAL A 200 3.38 1.08 -16.50
CA VAL A 200 2.64 2.17 -15.85
C VAL A 200 1.62 2.78 -16.81
N VAL A 201 0.55 3.33 -16.26
CA VAL A 201 -0.37 4.23 -16.96
C VAL A 201 -0.17 5.63 -16.41
N THR A 202 -0.21 6.64 -17.26
CA THR A 202 -0.16 8.04 -16.82
C THR A 202 -1.53 8.69 -17.01
N GLU A 203 -2.00 9.38 -15.98
CA GLU A 203 -3.19 10.23 -16.06
C GLU A 203 -2.76 11.67 -15.73
N GLY A 204 -2.64 12.50 -16.77
CA GLY A 204 -1.95 13.78 -16.64
C GLY A 204 -0.48 13.59 -16.27
N GLU A 205 -0.06 14.13 -15.13
CA GLU A 205 1.31 13.98 -14.60
C GLU A 205 1.43 12.82 -13.60
N THR A 206 0.33 12.19 -13.20
CA THR A 206 0.31 11.12 -12.20
C THR A 206 0.65 9.76 -12.83
N ILE A 207 1.60 9.05 -12.25
CA ILE A 207 1.98 7.68 -12.62
C ILE A 207 1.09 6.71 -11.84
N LEU A 208 0.31 5.86 -12.53
CA LEU A 208 -0.53 4.83 -11.93
C LEU A 208 0.12 3.46 -12.07
N ILE A 209 0.11 2.70 -10.95
CA ILE A 209 0.71 1.36 -10.86
C ILE A 209 -0.27 0.44 -10.13
N ALA A 210 -0.52 -0.75 -10.69
CA ALA A 210 -1.21 -1.85 -10.02
C ALA A 210 -0.31 -3.09 -10.00
N THR A 211 -0.12 -3.67 -8.80
CA THR A 211 0.89 -4.71 -8.55
C THR A 211 0.34 -6.13 -8.68
N GLY A 212 -0.96 -6.30 -8.88
CA GLY A 212 -1.59 -7.62 -8.83
C GLY A 212 -1.99 -8.00 -7.41
N SER A 213 -1.91 -9.30 -7.07
CA SER A 213 -2.41 -9.79 -5.79
C SER A 213 -1.68 -11.04 -5.28
N HIS A 214 -1.93 -11.39 -4.01
CA HIS A 214 -1.52 -12.64 -3.37
C HIS A 214 0.00 -12.85 -3.34
N GLY A 215 0.79 -11.77 -3.25
CA GLY A 215 2.24 -11.83 -3.24
C GLY A 215 2.87 -12.42 -4.52
N LYS A 216 2.11 -12.45 -5.65
CA LYS A 216 2.60 -13.00 -6.91
C LYS A 216 3.52 -12.08 -7.68
N PHE A 217 3.46 -10.80 -7.36
CA PHE A 217 4.26 -9.75 -8.00
C PHE A 217 4.78 -8.77 -6.97
N LEU A 218 5.90 -8.14 -7.28
CA LEU A 218 6.46 -6.98 -6.61
C LEU A 218 6.61 -5.86 -7.65
N SER A 219 5.96 -4.74 -7.44
CA SER A 219 6.23 -3.53 -8.23
C SER A 219 7.44 -2.80 -7.65
N ARG A 220 8.42 -2.52 -8.49
CA ARG A 220 9.54 -1.64 -8.18
C ARG A 220 9.43 -0.40 -9.04
N ILE A 221 9.39 0.76 -8.40
CA ILE A 221 9.54 2.05 -9.06
C ILE A 221 10.74 2.79 -8.46
N ASP A 222 11.72 3.11 -9.27
CA ASP A 222 12.83 3.96 -8.91
C ASP A 222 12.50 5.39 -9.39
N LEU A 223 12.47 6.35 -8.47
CA LEU A 223 12.21 7.76 -8.77
C LEU A 223 13.51 8.55 -8.81
N ASP A 224 13.72 9.31 -9.87
CA ASP A 224 14.77 10.30 -9.94
C ASP A 224 14.19 11.63 -9.43
N VAL A 225 14.68 12.11 -8.28
CA VAL A 225 14.21 13.34 -7.65
C VAL A 225 15.27 14.41 -7.80
N ALA A 226 14.92 15.52 -8.44
CA ALA A 226 15.80 16.67 -8.63
C ALA A 226 15.02 17.97 -8.49
N ASN A 227 15.63 19.00 -7.90
CA ASN A 227 15.02 20.31 -7.72
C ASN A 227 13.62 20.25 -7.05
N LYS A 228 13.47 19.38 -6.05
CA LYS A 228 12.23 19.14 -5.30
C LYS A 228 11.06 18.63 -6.16
N LYS A 229 11.35 17.87 -7.19
CA LYS A 229 10.37 17.26 -8.09
C LYS A 229 10.84 15.89 -8.57
N VAL A 230 9.89 15.04 -8.89
CA VAL A 230 10.14 13.82 -9.66
C VAL A 230 10.47 14.23 -11.09
N SER A 231 11.70 13.94 -11.53
CA SER A 231 12.23 14.29 -12.86
C SER A 231 12.29 13.10 -13.82
N GLY A 232 12.18 11.89 -13.31
CA GLY A 232 12.18 10.67 -14.08
C GLY A 232 11.85 9.46 -13.20
N PHE A 233 11.61 8.34 -13.84
CA PHE A 233 11.38 7.08 -13.14
C PHE A 233 11.76 5.87 -13.99
N ARG A 234 11.98 4.74 -13.31
CA ARG A 234 12.05 3.40 -13.91
C ARG A 234 11.08 2.49 -13.19
N PHE A 235 10.37 1.67 -13.94
CA PHE A 235 9.36 0.76 -13.39
C PHE A 235 9.61 -0.68 -13.83
N GLN A 236 9.38 -1.62 -12.91
CA GLN A 236 9.38 -3.05 -13.17
C GLN A 236 8.27 -3.72 -12.36
N LEU A 237 7.47 -4.54 -13.01
CA LEU A 237 6.60 -5.51 -12.34
C LEU A 237 7.37 -6.85 -12.29
N ILE A 238 7.82 -7.25 -11.11
CA ILE A 238 8.67 -8.44 -10.90
C ILE A 238 7.76 -9.61 -10.51
N PRO A 239 7.64 -10.65 -11.36
CA PRO A 239 6.89 -11.85 -11.01
C PRO A 239 7.66 -12.71 -10.01
N VAL A 240 6.97 -13.15 -8.95
CA VAL A 240 7.55 -13.99 -7.90
C VAL A 240 7.39 -15.47 -8.27
N PHE A 241 8.24 -15.97 -9.16
CA PHE A 241 8.23 -17.39 -9.56
C PHE A 241 8.89 -18.27 -8.51
N SER A 242 8.21 -19.36 -8.13
CA SER A 242 8.66 -20.26 -7.06
C SER A 242 9.90 -21.07 -7.39
N ASP A 243 10.17 -21.28 -8.68
CA ASP A 243 11.31 -22.03 -9.19
C ASP A 243 12.51 -21.16 -9.57
N ALA A 244 12.31 -19.83 -9.61
CA ALA A 244 13.34 -18.89 -9.97
C ALA A 244 13.94 -18.12 -8.77
N ILE A 245 13.22 -18.08 -7.63
CA ILE A 245 13.62 -17.30 -6.48
C ILE A 245 13.80 -18.21 -5.26
N THR A 246 15.01 -18.21 -4.70
CA THR A 246 15.29 -18.96 -3.47
C THR A 246 14.55 -18.33 -2.28
N PRO A 247 13.82 -19.12 -1.48
CA PRO A 247 13.17 -18.65 -0.26
C PRO A 247 14.15 -18.04 0.72
N ASP A 248 13.75 -16.95 1.37
CA ASP A 248 14.47 -16.42 2.51
C ASP A 248 14.30 -17.37 3.71
N PRO A 249 15.40 -17.85 4.32
CA PRO A 249 15.32 -18.88 5.35
C PRO A 249 14.72 -18.40 6.68
N GLU A 250 14.76 -17.11 6.98
CA GLU A 250 14.15 -16.58 8.20
C GLU A 250 12.65 -16.39 8.00
N MET A 251 12.23 -15.79 6.89
CA MET A 251 10.82 -15.63 6.56
C MET A 251 10.09 -16.98 6.39
N ALA A 252 10.80 -18.02 5.92
CA ALA A 252 10.23 -19.37 5.76
C ALA A 252 9.92 -20.08 7.11
N LYS A 253 10.35 -19.52 8.24
CA LYS A 253 10.04 -20.04 9.60
C LYS A 253 8.78 -19.43 10.20
N ILE A 254 8.32 -18.29 9.67
CA ILE A 254 7.12 -17.58 10.08
C ILE A 254 5.89 -18.23 9.45
#